data_2d7ff22fb0439e16f9e15f10ddc62231
#
_entry.id   2d7ff22fb0439e16f9e15f10ddc62231
#
_cell.length_a   1.000
_cell.length_b   1.000
_cell.length_c   1.000
_cell.angle_alpha   90.00
_cell.angle_beta   90.00
_cell.angle_gamma   90.00
#
_symmetry.space_group_name_H-M   'P 1'
#
loop_
_entity.id
_entity.type
_entity.pdbx_description
1 polymer ?
#
loop_
_entity_poly.entity_id
_entity_poly.type
_entity_poly.pdbx_seq_one_letter_code
_entity_poly.pdbx_strand_id
1 'polypeptide(L)'
;MSAHKHIKPLLLSIVCIGFMQSACQNAKETENKVIQNDILSICNVAIQNAIVVDHVAAPVGSRRYVYASIAAYESLVPFYPDYKSVAPVMNGLKATPAPDTTQKYCLDLVAMAAHTYVSQKLVYKEDSIANFRSRQLNFYKDKMSNSMFEASISYGDSVGSHIVKWSKSDSFSYFRGREFFLTKNNPDSWEQTPPDFMEAIE
;
A
#
# COMPACT_ATOMS: atom_id res chain seq x y z
N MET A 1 47.19 28.86 -46.58
CA MET A 1 46.00 28.09 -46.96
C MET A 1 46.10 26.67 -46.41
N SER A 2 45.85 26.45 -45.10
CA SER A 2 45.79 25.06 -44.57
C SER A 2 45.06 24.92 -43.23
N ALA A 3 44.08 25.74 -42.93
CA ALA A 3 43.34 25.65 -41.62
C ALA A 3 41.96 24.94 -41.73
N HIS A 4 41.51 24.55 -42.91
CA HIS A 4 40.15 24.03 -43.12
C HIS A 4 40.01 22.51 -43.10
N LYS A 5 41.14 21.74 -43.03
CA LYS A 5 41.08 20.26 -43.11
C LYS A 5 40.89 19.52 -41.78
N HIS A 6 41.09 20.19 -40.62
CA HIS A 6 41.01 19.53 -39.29
C HIS A 6 39.71 19.76 -38.55
N ILE A 7 38.82 20.65 -39.02
CA ILE A 7 37.55 21.00 -38.33
C ILE A 7 36.47 19.93 -38.57
N LYS A 8 36.44 19.28 -39.72
CA LYS A 8 35.41 18.26 -40.05
C LYS A 8 35.49 16.99 -39.18
N PRO A 9 36.67 16.39 -38.90
CA PRO A 9 36.73 15.22 -38.03
C PRO A 9 36.41 15.56 -36.56
N LEU A 10 36.72 16.76 -36.08
CA LEU A 10 36.45 17.19 -34.70
C LEU A 10 34.92 17.37 -34.47
N LEU A 11 34.22 17.98 -35.42
CA LEU A 11 32.74 18.12 -35.37
C LEU A 11 32.03 16.78 -35.44
N LEU A 12 32.51 15.82 -36.25
CA LEU A 12 31.94 14.47 -36.31
C LEU A 12 32.13 13.69 -35.02
N SER A 13 33.28 13.86 -34.35
CA SER A 13 33.60 13.25 -33.06
C SER A 13 32.70 13.76 -31.93
N ILE A 14 32.40 15.07 -31.89
CA ILE A 14 31.50 15.68 -30.88
C ILE A 14 30.04 15.20 -31.06
N VAL A 15 29.57 15.05 -32.31
CA VAL A 15 28.23 14.52 -32.60
C VAL A 15 28.09 13.06 -32.18
N CYS A 16 29.11 12.22 -32.39
CA CYS A 16 29.09 10.82 -31.95
C CYS A 16 29.10 10.68 -30.41
N ILE A 17 29.78 11.54 -29.66
CA ILE A 17 29.78 11.54 -28.20
C ILE A 17 28.42 11.97 -27.66
N GLY A 18 27.75 12.93 -28.32
CA GLY A 18 26.38 13.35 -27.92
C GLY A 18 25.32 12.25 -28.08
N PHE A 19 25.44 11.37 -29.07
CA PHE A 19 24.53 10.24 -29.27
C PHE A 19 24.75 9.09 -28.26
N MET A 20 25.95 8.90 -27.75
CA MET A 20 26.21 7.88 -26.75
C MET A 20 25.61 8.19 -25.35
N GLN A 21 25.40 9.45 -25.02
CA GLN A 21 24.79 9.83 -23.73
C GLN A 21 23.27 9.65 -23.69
N SER A 22 22.60 9.63 -24.84
CA SER A 22 21.14 9.39 -24.92
C SER A 22 20.74 7.92 -24.81
N ALA A 23 21.67 6.98 -24.95
CA ALA A 23 21.40 5.54 -24.91
C ALA A 23 21.32 4.95 -23.50
N CYS A 24 21.77 5.69 -22.46
CA CYS A 24 21.80 5.18 -21.09
C CYS A 24 20.51 5.41 -20.27
N GLN A 25 19.49 6.08 -20.81
CA GLN A 25 18.29 6.42 -20.02
C GLN A 25 17.11 5.45 -20.16
N ASN A 26 17.21 4.40 -20.99
CA ASN A 26 16.14 3.42 -21.19
C ASN A 26 16.59 1.96 -21.01
N ALA A 27 17.51 1.68 -20.10
CA ALA A 27 17.71 0.30 -19.67
C ALA A 27 16.40 -0.17 -19.01
N LYS A 28 15.64 -1.03 -19.71
CA LYS A 28 14.46 -1.69 -19.14
C LYS A 28 14.93 -2.45 -17.91
N GLU A 29 14.42 -2.07 -16.74
CA GLU A 29 14.73 -2.78 -15.50
C GLU A 29 14.36 -4.27 -15.67
N THR A 30 15.32 -5.15 -15.45
CA THR A 30 15.18 -6.59 -15.72
C THR A 30 14.68 -7.38 -14.53
N GLU A 31 14.72 -6.80 -13.35
CA GLU A 31 14.38 -7.48 -12.10
C GLU A 31 13.45 -6.63 -11.22
N ASN A 32 12.69 -7.29 -10.37
CA ASN A 32 11.94 -6.64 -9.31
C ASN A 32 12.91 -6.04 -8.28
N LYS A 33 12.51 -4.92 -7.67
CA LYS A 33 13.38 -4.11 -6.81
C LYS A 33 12.78 -3.96 -5.42
N VAL A 34 13.64 -3.87 -4.42
CA VAL A 34 13.30 -3.42 -3.06
C VAL A 34 14.21 -2.25 -2.70
N ILE A 35 13.64 -1.15 -2.22
CA ILE A 35 14.35 0.08 -1.88
C ILE A 35 14.36 0.31 -0.37
N GLN A 36 13.25 -0.04 0.31
CA GLN A 36 13.04 0.25 1.72
C GLN A 36 12.43 -0.96 2.45
N ASN A 37 13.26 -1.71 3.17
CA ASN A 37 12.86 -2.96 3.82
C ASN A 37 11.89 -2.77 5.00
N ASP A 38 11.84 -1.58 5.63
CA ASP A 38 11.02 -1.27 6.79
C ASP A 38 9.70 -0.56 6.45
N ILE A 39 9.35 -0.47 5.16
CA ILE A 39 8.18 0.29 4.70
C ILE A 39 6.88 -0.10 5.40
N LEU A 40 6.67 -1.38 5.70
CA LEU A 40 5.45 -1.83 6.38
C LEU A 40 5.40 -1.36 7.83
N SER A 41 6.53 -1.29 8.53
CA SER A 41 6.61 -0.70 9.86
C SER A 41 6.23 0.78 9.83
N ILE A 42 6.73 1.52 8.85
CA ILE A 42 6.41 2.94 8.65
C ILE A 42 4.92 3.12 8.32
N CYS A 43 4.34 2.26 7.48
CA CYS A 43 2.90 2.26 7.17
C CYS A 43 2.06 1.97 8.42
N ASN A 44 2.48 1.02 9.27
CA ASN A 44 1.80 0.70 10.51
C ASN A 44 1.83 1.86 11.51
N VAL A 45 2.93 2.60 11.60
CA VAL A 45 2.98 3.83 12.40
C VAL A 45 2.02 4.90 11.86
N ALA A 46 1.92 5.04 10.54
CA ALA A 46 1.01 6.00 9.93
C ALA A 46 -0.46 5.68 10.24
N ILE A 47 -0.89 4.41 10.11
CA ILE A 47 -2.26 4.02 10.45
C ILE A 47 -2.52 4.09 11.96
N GLN A 48 -1.52 3.78 12.80
CA GLN A 48 -1.62 3.95 14.26
C GLN A 48 -1.93 5.40 14.63
N ASN A 49 -1.19 6.35 14.07
CA ASN A 49 -1.43 7.77 14.32
C ASN A 49 -2.84 8.20 13.89
N ALA A 50 -3.32 7.69 12.76
CA ALA A 50 -4.69 7.96 12.32
C ALA A 50 -5.74 7.34 13.25
N ILE A 51 -5.53 6.12 13.76
CA ILE A 51 -6.40 5.45 14.73
C ILE A 51 -6.50 6.25 16.04
N VAL A 52 -5.36 6.76 16.55
CA VAL A 52 -5.31 7.59 17.76
C VAL A 52 -6.07 8.90 17.55
N VAL A 53 -5.88 9.56 16.41
CA VAL A 53 -6.58 10.82 16.06
C VAL A 53 -8.08 10.61 15.86
N ASP A 54 -8.48 9.45 15.33
CA ASP A 54 -9.89 9.07 15.14
C ASP A 54 -10.59 8.67 16.44
N HIS A 55 -9.87 8.51 17.56
CA HIS A 55 -10.38 8.07 18.86
C HIS A 55 -11.23 6.81 18.80
N VAL A 56 -10.81 5.83 17.99
CA VAL A 56 -11.58 4.58 17.86
C VAL A 56 -11.20 3.57 18.93
N ALA A 57 -12.19 2.77 19.32
CA ALA A 57 -12.00 1.67 20.25
C ALA A 57 -11.05 0.59 19.70
N ALA A 58 -10.41 -0.15 20.59
CA ALA A 58 -9.40 -1.15 20.22
C ALA A 58 -9.87 -2.21 19.22
N PRO A 59 -11.10 -2.76 19.28
CA PRO A 59 -11.59 -3.69 18.26
C PRO A 59 -11.66 -3.06 16.86
N VAL A 60 -12.10 -1.80 16.76
CA VAL A 60 -12.15 -1.06 15.49
C VAL A 60 -10.74 -0.78 14.96
N GLY A 61 -9.81 -0.43 15.84
CA GLY A 61 -8.40 -0.25 15.50
C GLY A 61 -7.78 -1.54 14.96
N SER A 62 -8.01 -2.67 15.65
CA SER A 62 -7.53 -4.00 15.23
C SER A 62 -8.04 -4.38 13.84
N ARG A 63 -9.32 -4.12 13.56
CA ARG A 63 -9.91 -4.33 12.23
C ARG A 63 -9.16 -3.56 11.15
N ARG A 64 -8.84 -2.29 11.37
CA ARG A 64 -8.10 -1.45 10.43
C ARG A 64 -6.70 -1.99 10.14
N TYR A 65 -5.96 -2.40 11.18
CA TYR A 65 -4.64 -3.02 11.03
C TYR A 65 -4.69 -4.31 10.23
N VAL A 66 -5.62 -5.19 10.53
CA VAL A 66 -5.72 -6.51 9.89
C VAL A 66 -5.96 -6.37 8.39
N TYR A 67 -6.94 -5.56 7.98
CA TYR A 67 -7.21 -5.40 6.54
C TYR A 67 -6.06 -4.74 5.79
N ALA A 68 -5.41 -3.72 6.36
CA ALA A 68 -4.25 -3.09 5.73
C ALA A 68 -3.06 -4.06 5.60
N SER A 69 -2.81 -4.85 6.64
CA SER A 69 -1.73 -5.86 6.64
C SER A 69 -1.99 -6.99 5.66
N ILE A 70 -3.23 -7.49 5.57
CA ILE A 70 -3.62 -8.51 4.58
C ILE A 70 -3.43 -7.97 3.16
N ALA A 71 -3.80 -6.72 2.88
CA ALA A 71 -3.60 -6.13 1.56
C ALA A 71 -2.12 -6.09 1.17
N ALA A 72 -1.26 -5.63 2.08
CA ALA A 72 0.19 -5.63 1.85
C ALA A 72 0.74 -7.05 1.65
N TYR A 73 0.35 -8.01 2.49
CA TYR A 73 0.76 -9.40 2.37
C TYR A 73 0.34 -10.01 1.03
N GLU A 74 -0.94 -9.97 0.71
CA GLU A 74 -1.49 -10.54 -0.53
C GLU A 74 -0.88 -9.90 -1.79
N SER A 75 -0.51 -8.62 -1.73
CA SER A 75 0.15 -7.96 -2.86
C SER A 75 1.57 -8.47 -3.12
N LEU A 76 2.23 -9.05 -2.12
CA LEU A 76 3.58 -9.58 -2.22
C LEU A 76 3.64 -11.08 -2.52
N VAL A 77 2.65 -11.86 -2.10
CA VAL A 77 2.62 -13.33 -2.26
C VAL A 77 2.99 -13.81 -3.67
N PRO A 78 2.51 -13.20 -4.78
CA PRO A 78 2.86 -13.67 -6.12
C PRO A 78 4.36 -13.59 -6.48
N PHE A 79 5.14 -12.82 -5.72
CA PHE A 79 6.58 -12.62 -5.95
C PHE A 79 7.46 -13.51 -5.07
N TYR A 80 6.87 -14.25 -4.12
CA TYR A 80 7.58 -15.08 -3.16
C TYR A 80 7.01 -16.51 -3.14
N PRO A 81 7.61 -17.46 -3.87
CA PRO A 81 7.09 -18.82 -4.05
C PRO A 81 6.87 -19.62 -2.74
N ASP A 82 7.64 -19.30 -1.71
CA ASP A 82 7.57 -19.97 -0.41
C ASP A 82 6.37 -19.52 0.45
N TYR A 83 5.69 -18.45 0.05
CA TYR A 83 4.55 -17.88 0.76
C TYR A 83 3.24 -18.24 0.06
N LYS A 84 2.19 -18.43 0.85
CA LYS A 84 0.86 -18.81 0.34
C LYS A 84 -0.15 -17.71 0.65
N SER A 85 -1.07 -17.49 -0.29
CA SER A 85 -2.22 -16.61 -0.07
C SER A 85 -3.03 -17.07 1.14
N VAL A 86 -3.49 -16.11 1.94
CA VAL A 86 -4.42 -16.35 3.04
C VAL A 86 -5.88 -16.40 2.56
N ALA A 87 -6.17 -16.06 1.31
CA ALA A 87 -7.52 -16.05 0.78
C ALA A 87 -8.28 -17.38 0.98
N PRO A 88 -7.67 -18.58 0.80
CA PRO A 88 -8.38 -19.84 1.00
C PRO A 88 -8.83 -20.12 2.45
N VAL A 89 -8.18 -19.48 3.43
CA VAL A 89 -8.49 -19.68 4.86
C VAL A 89 -9.27 -18.52 5.49
N MET A 90 -9.40 -17.41 4.77
CA MET A 90 -10.17 -16.25 5.20
C MET A 90 -11.62 -16.34 4.70
N ASN A 91 -12.58 -16.21 5.61
CA ASN A 91 -14.01 -16.30 5.26
C ASN A 91 -14.40 -15.20 4.23
N GLY A 92 -14.85 -15.64 3.07
CA GLY A 92 -15.35 -14.76 2.01
C GLY A 92 -14.29 -13.99 1.21
N LEU A 93 -13.00 -14.10 1.54
CA LEU A 93 -11.94 -13.51 0.72
C LEU A 93 -11.72 -14.37 -0.52
N LYS A 94 -11.91 -13.78 -1.68
CA LYS A 94 -11.59 -14.41 -2.97
C LYS A 94 -10.14 -14.15 -3.34
N ALA A 95 -9.61 -14.92 -4.29
CA ALA A 95 -8.27 -14.70 -4.84
C ALA A 95 -8.09 -13.23 -5.27
N THR A 96 -6.98 -12.65 -4.86
CA THR A 96 -6.61 -11.27 -5.19
C THR A 96 -6.17 -11.14 -6.64
N PRO A 97 -6.22 -9.95 -7.24
CA PRO A 97 -5.69 -9.72 -8.58
C PRO A 97 -4.24 -10.18 -8.70
N ALA A 98 -3.90 -10.82 -9.82
CA ALA A 98 -2.53 -11.20 -10.11
C ALA A 98 -1.74 -10.03 -10.76
N PRO A 99 -0.41 -9.94 -10.54
CA PRO A 99 0.42 -8.96 -11.22
C PRO A 99 0.58 -9.32 -12.71
N ASP A 100 0.78 -8.30 -13.54
CA ASP A 100 1.17 -8.48 -14.93
C ASP A 100 2.62 -8.97 -15.01
N THR A 101 2.83 -10.20 -15.46
CA THR A 101 4.15 -10.85 -15.54
C THR A 101 5.09 -10.19 -16.55
N THR A 102 4.59 -9.33 -17.43
CA THR A 102 5.40 -8.56 -18.41
C THR A 102 6.00 -7.30 -17.78
N GLN A 103 5.52 -6.87 -16.63
CA GLN A 103 5.99 -5.70 -15.90
C GLN A 103 7.01 -6.07 -14.82
N LYS A 104 7.77 -5.07 -14.38
CA LYS A 104 8.65 -5.15 -13.22
C LYS A 104 8.14 -4.23 -12.12
N TYR A 105 8.37 -4.62 -10.89
CA TYR A 105 7.77 -4.00 -9.72
C TYR A 105 8.82 -3.63 -8.67
N CYS A 106 8.60 -2.51 -7.99
CA CYS A 106 9.24 -2.19 -6.73
C CYS A 106 8.36 -2.76 -5.62
N LEU A 107 8.79 -3.87 -4.99
CA LEU A 107 7.95 -4.69 -4.12
C LEU A 107 7.51 -3.96 -2.84
N ASP A 108 8.39 -3.18 -2.25
CA ASP A 108 8.06 -2.34 -1.11
C ASP A 108 7.08 -1.21 -1.47
N LEU A 109 7.17 -0.65 -2.69
CA LEU A 109 6.17 0.30 -3.19
C LEU A 109 4.82 -0.37 -3.45
N VAL A 110 4.79 -1.60 -3.97
CA VAL A 110 3.56 -2.41 -4.13
C VAL A 110 2.88 -2.61 -2.77
N ALA A 111 3.64 -3.07 -1.77
CA ALA A 111 3.12 -3.31 -0.42
C ALA A 111 2.60 -2.02 0.23
N MET A 112 3.36 -0.93 0.11
CA MET A 112 2.96 0.39 0.61
C MET A 112 1.69 0.90 -0.07
N ALA A 113 1.57 0.74 -1.39
CA ALA A 113 0.39 1.17 -2.14
C ALA A 113 -0.85 0.40 -1.68
N ALA A 114 -0.78 -0.95 -1.59
CA ALA A 114 -1.87 -1.78 -1.12
C ALA A 114 -2.30 -1.44 0.33
N HIS A 115 -1.32 -1.34 1.24
CA HIS A 115 -1.56 -1.00 2.64
C HIS A 115 -2.24 0.37 2.80
N THR A 116 -1.66 1.41 2.16
CA THR A 116 -2.17 2.78 2.31
C THR A 116 -3.50 2.99 1.62
N TYR A 117 -3.78 2.27 0.52
CA TYR A 117 -5.10 2.29 -0.11
C TYR A 117 -6.18 1.82 0.87
N VAL A 118 -5.96 0.68 1.53
CA VAL A 118 -6.90 0.16 2.53
C VAL A 118 -6.99 1.08 3.74
N SER A 119 -5.85 1.52 4.28
CA SER A 119 -5.80 2.41 5.44
C SER A 119 -6.61 3.68 5.22
N GLN A 120 -6.46 4.33 4.07
CA GLN A 120 -7.18 5.55 3.73
C GLN A 120 -8.70 5.34 3.69
N LYS A 121 -9.16 4.15 3.25
CA LYS A 121 -10.60 3.85 3.16
C LYS A 121 -11.24 3.38 4.47
N LEU A 122 -10.43 3.03 5.47
CA LEU A 122 -10.91 2.54 6.76
C LEU A 122 -10.75 3.53 7.93
N VAL A 123 -9.99 4.62 7.76
CA VAL A 123 -9.89 5.71 8.74
C VAL A 123 -10.93 6.79 8.47
N TYR A 124 -11.29 7.57 9.50
CA TYR A 124 -12.24 8.66 9.34
C TYR A 124 -11.56 9.91 8.74
N LYS A 125 -10.33 10.21 9.17
CA LYS A 125 -9.53 11.33 8.65
C LYS A 125 -8.62 10.86 7.53
N GLU A 126 -9.18 10.66 6.35
CA GLU A 126 -8.47 10.16 5.15
C GLU A 126 -7.21 10.98 4.81
N ASP A 127 -7.23 12.30 5.04
CA ASP A 127 -6.13 13.21 4.69
C ASP A 127 -4.81 12.85 5.37
N SER A 128 -4.84 12.30 6.58
CA SER A 128 -3.64 11.88 7.30
C SER A 128 -2.87 10.81 6.53
N ILE A 129 -3.60 9.79 6.05
CA ILE A 129 -3.01 8.70 5.24
C ILE A 129 -2.68 9.18 3.83
N ALA A 130 -3.52 10.02 3.21
CA ALA A 130 -3.26 10.58 1.88
C ALA A 130 -1.96 11.40 1.86
N ASN A 131 -1.74 12.25 2.87
CA ASN A 131 -0.51 13.02 3.02
C ASN A 131 0.72 12.14 3.26
N PHE A 132 0.58 11.09 4.07
CA PHE A 132 1.65 10.10 4.26
C PHE A 132 1.98 9.42 2.93
N ARG A 133 0.97 8.89 2.24
CA ARG A 133 1.14 8.24 0.93
C ARG A 133 1.82 9.16 -0.08
N SER A 134 1.42 10.41 -0.18
CA SER A 134 2.02 11.39 -1.09
C SER A 134 3.51 11.60 -0.82
N ARG A 135 3.91 11.70 0.46
CA ARG A 135 5.34 11.80 0.82
C ARG A 135 6.12 10.55 0.41
N GLN A 136 5.56 9.36 0.63
CA GLN A 136 6.20 8.12 0.22
C GLN A 136 6.31 8.02 -1.32
N LEU A 137 5.27 8.33 -2.06
CA LEU A 137 5.33 8.34 -3.52
C LEU A 137 6.42 9.28 -4.06
N ASN A 138 6.55 10.48 -3.48
CA ASN A 138 7.64 11.40 -3.84
C ASN A 138 9.03 10.81 -3.54
N PHE A 139 9.18 10.07 -2.43
CA PHE A 139 10.43 9.38 -2.11
C PHE A 139 10.81 8.32 -3.14
N TYR A 140 9.83 7.60 -3.71
CA TYR A 140 10.08 6.54 -4.68
C TYR A 140 10.27 7.03 -6.12
N LYS A 141 9.67 8.15 -6.48
CA LYS A 141 9.50 8.62 -7.86
C LYS A 141 10.80 8.67 -8.66
N ASP A 142 11.89 9.15 -8.05
CA ASP A 142 13.18 9.33 -8.74
C ASP A 142 14.13 8.12 -8.56
N LYS A 143 13.66 7.02 -7.97
CA LYS A 143 14.50 5.85 -7.64
C LYS A 143 14.34 4.69 -8.61
N MET A 144 13.41 4.80 -9.56
CA MET A 144 13.11 3.77 -10.53
C MET A 144 12.57 4.39 -11.83
N SER A 145 12.37 3.56 -12.87
CA SER A 145 11.71 4.00 -14.09
C SER A 145 10.24 4.35 -13.86
N ASN A 146 9.69 5.27 -14.66
CA ASN A 146 8.27 5.62 -14.58
C ASN A 146 7.38 4.38 -14.79
N SER A 147 7.76 3.47 -15.67
CA SER A 147 7.00 2.24 -15.92
C SER A 147 6.91 1.37 -14.66
N MET A 148 8.03 1.13 -13.97
CA MET A 148 8.05 0.36 -12.72
C MET A 148 7.29 1.07 -11.62
N PHE A 149 7.41 2.38 -11.50
CA PHE A 149 6.71 3.20 -10.51
C PHE A 149 5.18 3.08 -10.67
N GLU A 150 4.67 3.35 -11.86
CA GLU A 150 3.23 3.29 -12.16
C GLU A 150 2.68 1.86 -12.06
N ALA A 151 3.40 0.86 -12.55
CA ALA A 151 3.00 -0.54 -12.43
C ALA A 151 2.89 -0.96 -10.96
N SER A 152 3.84 -0.56 -10.10
CA SER A 152 3.85 -0.90 -8.68
C SER A 152 2.66 -0.29 -7.95
N ILE A 153 2.34 0.97 -8.20
CA ILE A 153 1.20 1.65 -7.59
C ILE A 153 -0.10 1.02 -8.09
N SER A 154 -0.25 0.87 -9.40
CA SER A 154 -1.48 0.35 -10.01
C SER A 154 -1.81 -1.06 -9.51
N TYR A 155 -0.80 -1.93 -9.43
CA TYR A 155 -1.00 -3.28 -8.92
C TYR A 155 -1.32 -3.28 -7.42
N GLY A 156 -0.56 -2.55 -6.58
CA GLY A 156 -0.83 -2.43 -5.16
C GLY A 156 -2.24 -1.90 -4.88
N ASP A 157 -2.66 -0.85 -5.59
CA ASP A 157 -4.01 -0.28 -5.47
C ASP A 157 -5.11 -1.26 -5.89
N SER A 158 -4.87 -2.07 -6.91
CA SER A 158 -5.83 -3.09 -7.34
C SER A 158 -6.09 -4.13 -6.24
N VAL A 159 -5.01 -4.60 -5.58
CA VAL A 159 -5.12 -5.50 -4.42
C VAL A 159 -5.79 -4.80 -3.24
N GLY A 160 -5.38 -3.57 -2.92
CA GLY A 160 -6.01 -2.76 -1.86
C GLY A 160 -7.51 -2.58 -2.08
N SER A 161 -7.92 -2.26 -3.31
CA SER A 161 -9.33 -2.13 -3.69
C SER A 161 -10.11 -3.43 -3.49
N HIS A 162 -9.50 -4.58 -3.84
CA HIS A 162 -10.10 -5.90 -3.62
C HIS A 162 -10.33 -6.16 -2.12
N ILE A 163 -9.35 -5.87 -1.27
CA ILE A 163 -9.46 -6.03 0.19
C ILE A 163 -10.50 -5.07 0.79
N VAL A 164 -10.55 -3.80 0.35
CA VAL A 164 -11.61 -2.86 0.77
C VAL A 164 -13.01 -3.38 0.40
N LYS A 165 -13.16 -3.97 -0.79
CA LYS A 165 -14.44 -4.58 -1.18
C LYS A 165 -14.81 -5.75 -0.27
N TRP A 166 -13.84 -6.60 0.06
CA TRP A 166 -14.05 -7.70 0.99
C TRP A 166 -14.38 -7.21 2.41
N SER A 167 -13.72 -6.18 2.92
CA SER A 167 -13.96 -5.63 4.26
C SER A 167 -15.39 -5.12 4.48
N LYS A 168 -16.15 -4.86 3.42
CA LYS A 168 -17.54 -4.45 3.52
C LYS A 168 -18.50 -5.62 3.80
N SER A 169 -18.04 -6.86 3.66
CA SER A 169 -18.84 -8.07 3.91
C SER A 169 -18.78 -8.57 5.35
N ASP A 170 -17.99 -7.92 6.22
CA ASP A 170 -17.83 -8.29 7.63
C ASP A 170 -18.95 -7.80 8.56
N SER A 171 -19.98 -7.19 7.99
CA SER A 171 -21.13 -6.62 8.71
C SER A 171 -20.80 -5.47 9.67
N PHE A 172 -19.56 -4.96 9.68
CA PHE A 172 -19.15 -3.86 10.57
C PHE A 172 -20.08 -2.65 10.48
N SER A 173 -20.42 -2.20 9.26
CA SER A 173 -21.30 -1.04 9.07
C SER A 173 -22.73 -1.30 9.57
N TYR A 174 -23.20 -2.55 9.48
CA TYR A 174 -24.50 -2.95 10.00
C TYR A 174 -24.53 -2.85 11.54
N PHE A 175 -23.54 -3.43 12.23
CA PHE A 175 -23.49 -3.41 13.67
C PHE A 175 -23.25 -2.01 14.23
N ARG A 176 -22.43 -1.21 13.58
CA ARG A 176 -22.18 0.20 13.99
C ARG A 176 -23.40 1.10 13.88
N GLY A 177 -24.39 0.73 13.11
CA GLY A 177 -25.66 1.47 12.98
C GLY A 177 -26.77 1.00 13.90
N ARG A 178 -26.52 -0.02 14.74
CA ARG A 178 -27.53 -0.53 15.69
C ARG A 178 -27.59 0.33 16.95
N GLU A 179 -28.71 0.20 17.66
CA GLU A 179 -28.87 0.77 19.00
C GLU A 179 -27.85 0.15 19.97
N PHE A 180 -27.36 0.96 20.89
CA PHE A 180 -26.46 0.49 21.95
C PHE A 180 -27.15 -0.58 22.80
N PHE A 181 -26.36 -1.59 23.17
CA PHE A 181 -26.83 -2.61 24.11
C PHE A 181 -27.00 -1.98 25.48
N LEU A 182 -28.23 -2.04 25.99
CA LEU A 182 -28.55 -1.64 27.37
C LEU A 182 -28.64 -2.89 28.21
N THR A 183 -27.94 -2.89 29.35
CA THR A 183 -27.99 -4.00 30.33
C THR A 183 -29.42 -4.18 30.87
N LYS A 184 -29.87 -5.43 30.97
CA LYS A 184 -31.23 -5.77 31.41
C LYS A 184 -31.28 -6.29 32.86
N ASN A 185 -30.26 -6.06 33.70
CA ASN A 185 -30.12 -6.61 35.04
C ASN A 185 -30.37 -8.13 35.09
N ASN A 186 -29.85 -8.84 34.10
CA ASN A 186 -29.89 -10.29 34.00
C ASN A 186 -28.52 -10.84 34.35
N PRO A 187 -28.39 -11.83 35.28
CA PRO A 187 -27.09 -12.40 35.67
C PRO A 187 -26.25 -12.93 34.48
N ASP A 188 -26.90 -13.32 33.40
CA ASP A 188 -26.24 -13.83 32.19
C ASP A 188 -25.93 -12.74 31.15
N SER A 189 -26.22 -11.47 31.49
CA SER A 189 -25.94 -10.35 30.57
C SER A 189 -24.64 -9.66 30.95
N TRP A 190 -23.93 -9.17 29.93
CA TRP A 190 -22.80 -8.28 30.12
C TRP A 190 -23.24 -6.99 30.84
N GLU A 191 -22.45 -6.55 31.81
CA GLU A 191 -22.66 -5.29 32.53
C GLU A 191 -21.42 -4.41 32.46
N GLN A 192 -21.63 -3.10 32.49
CA GLN A 192 -20.56 -2.12 32.57
C GLN A 192 -19.81 -2.27 33.90
N THR A 193 -18.47 -2.26 33.83
CA THR A 193 -17.61 -2.44 35.01
C THR A 193 -16.79 -1.19 35.33
N PRO A 194 -16.47 -0.93 36.61
CA PRO A 194 -15.54 0.12 37.01
C PRO A 194 -14.15 -0.08 36.35
N PRO A 195 -13.33 0.97 36.20
CA PRO A 195 -13.60 2.34 36.73
C PRO A 195 -14.45 3.20 35.77
N ASP A 196 -14.44 2.94 34.46
CA ASP A 196 -14.95 3.88 33.46
C ASP A 196 -16.38 3.58 33.01
N PHE A 197 -16.96 2.44 33.42
CA PHE A 197 -18.29 1.99 32.97
C PHE A 197 -18.51 2.18 31.47
N MET A 198 -17.52 1.78 30.69
CA MET A 198 -17.56 1.93 29.24
C MET A 198 -18.72 1.14 28.64
N GLU A 199 -19.30 1.71 27.58
CA GLU A 199 -20.35 1.04 26.80
C GLU A 199 -19.82 -0.22 26.11
N ALA A 200 -20.71 -1.18 25.84
CA ALA A 200 -20.37 -2.33 25.03
C ALA A 200 -19.93 -1.88 23.63
N ILE A 201 -18.79 -2.37 23.20
CA ILE A 201 -18.24 -2.08 21.89
C ILE A 201 -18.60 -3.25 20.98
N GLU A 202 -19.41 -2.97 19.97
CA GLU A 202 -19.78 -3.92 18.93
C GLU A 202 -18.77 -3.96 17.79
#